data_505dda20c0e795a5b0e7116ffd81b29b
#
_entry.id   505dda20c0e795a5b0e7116ffd81b29b
#
_cell.length_a   1.000
_cell.length_b   1.000
_cell.length_c   1.000
_cell.angle_alpha   90.00
_cell.angle_beta   90.00
_cell.angle_gamma   90.00
#
_symmetry.space_group_name_H-M   'P 1'
#
loop_
_entity.id
_entity.type
_entity.pdbx_description
1 polymer ?
#
loop_
_entity_poly.entity_id
_entity_poly.type
_entity_poly.pdbx_seq_one_letter_code
_entity_poly.pdbx_strand_id
1 'polypeptide(L)'
;MLRRTFVAVLAATALAAAACGGSSTPASSDDALPPADPGSVSGDITVLTNRTDLVTDGTMQKYADQFKQVYPKVNVKFEGVTDYEGEVKIRMNTENYGDVLLIPNTVSTDDYPKYFASLGSAADVSAKYSFTDKAKVNDKIYGVAGFAYVNGFVYNKDVWSQAGVTKWPTTPEEFVADLQAIKSRTQSTPYYTNYHDGWPLSSWSSVVGSVSCDPKANDRLATTDPWAAGADLATGDQLLYDIVKNKLSEADPTTTNWEDSKGALGTGKIATMWLGSWSIVQMQDAAKKAGKDPNVIGYMPFPKQVDGKFCSVVAPDYQYAINSHSKNKAAARAWFDWFIDKSDSAKVNQAVSAVKGAPMPPALQPFTDAGVKFIELSQAEAPKLTKIDNASEVGISKPDYRQKIVDTARGAAPGDLKGIFTDLSKRWTEAAKTVS
;
A
#
# COMPACT_ATOMS: atom_id res chain seq x y z
N MET A 1 50.47 -41.53 75.79
CA MET A 1 49.89 -41.10 77.07
C MET A 1 48.84 -40.03 76.84
N LEU A 2 47.65 -40.29 77.42
CA LEU A 2 46.50 -39.41 77.72
C LEU A 2 46.08 -38.38 76.67
N ARG A 3 44.98 -38.64 75.99
CA ARG A 3 43.56 -38.29 76.26
C ARG A 3 43.33 -36.84 76.68
N ARG A 4 42.54 -36.07 75.85
CA ARG A 4 41.25 -35.52 76.32
C ARG A 4 40.44 -34.95 75.17
N THR A 5 39.26 -35.54 75.01
CA THR A 5 38.09 -35.11 74.24
C THR A 5 37.56 -33.74 74.79
N PHE A 6 37.17 -32.85 73.88
CA PHE A 6 36.19 -31.76 74.14
C PHE A 6 35.14 -31.75 73.05
N VAL A 7 33.91 -32.03 73.50
CA VAL A 7 32.70 -31.84 72.72
C VAL A 7 32.32 -30.38 72.80
N ALA A 8 32.17 -29.71 71.66
CA ALA A 8 31.56 -28.39 71.56
C ALA A 8 30.29 -28.45 70.72
N VAL A 9 29.18 -28.19 71.42
CA VAL A 9 27.84 -28.04 70.81
C VAL A 9 27.81 -26.66 70.17
N LEU A 10 27.63 -26.59 68.85
CA LEU A 10 27.34 -25.34 68.15
C LEU A 10 25.85 -25.29 67.79
N ALA A 11 25.13 -24.35 68.38
CA ALA A 11 23.80 -23.98 68.05
C ALA A 11 23.78 -23.27 66.67
N ALA A 12 23.08 -23.83 65.70
CA ALA A 12 22.85 -23.23 64.39
C ALA A 12 21.70 -22.23 64.45
N THR A 13 22.01 -20.94 64.43
CA THR A 13 21.04 -19.88 64.12
C THR A 13 20.93 -19.72 62.63
N ALA A 14 19.78 -20.16 62.05
CA ALA A 14 19.42 -19.95 60.66
C ALA A 14 18.99 -18.48 60.44
N LEU A 15 19.84 -17.66 59.82
CA LEU A 15 19.43 -16.38 59.22
C LEU A 15 18.86 -16.69 57.84
N ALA A 16 17.54 -16.57 57.70
CA ALA A 16 16.87 -16.51 56.38
C ALA A 16 17.15 -15.16 55.74
N ALA A 17 18.14 -15.06 54.86
CA ALA A 17 18.30 -13.96 53.95
C ALA A 17 17.32 -14.15 52.78
N ALA A 18 16.19 -13.44 52.80
CA ALA A 18 15.31 -13.32 51.65
C ALA A 18 16.04 -12.46 50.58
N ALA A 19 16.75 -13.16 49.66
CA ALA A 19 17.24 -12.55 48.44
C ALA A 19 16.08 -12.46 47.47
N CYS A 20 15.42 -11.31 47.35
CA CYS A 20 14.64 -10.95 46.20
C CYS A 20 15.58 -10.81 44.97
N GLY A 21 15.97 -11.92 44.43
CA GLY A 21 16.58 -11.99 43.12
C GLY A 21 15.47 -11.99 42.08
N GLY A 22 15.08 -10.78 41.62
CA GLY A 22 14.32 -10.67 40.40
C GLY A 22 15.21 -11.16 39.27
N SER A 23 15.06 -12.41 38.88
CA SER A 23 15.56 -12.92 37.60
C SER A 23 14.77 -12.23 36.53
N SER A 24 15.32 -11.13 36.00
CA SER A 24 14.92 -10.63 34.69
C SER A 24 15.37 -11.66 33.66
N THR A 25 14.52 -12.63 33.39
CA THR A 25 14.61 -13.44 32.19
C THR A 25 14.61 -12.44 31.05
N PRO A 26 15.60 -12.43 30.13
CA PRO A 26 15.49 -11.64 28.94
C PRO A 26 14.19 -12.08 28.24
N ALA A 27 13.26 -11.14 28.04
CA ALA A 27 12.06 -11.42 27.25
C ALA A 27 12.55 -11.98 25.93
N SER A 28 12.12 -13.19 25.57
CA SER A 28 12.44 -13.76 24.28
C SER A 28 11.89 -12.79 23.26
N SER A 29 12.66 -12.49 22.19
CA SER A 29 12.25 -11.62 21.09
C SER A 29 10.98 -12.11 20.38
N ASP A 30 10.48 -13.24 20.77
CA ASP A 30 9.31 -13.94 20.21
C ASP A 30 7.98 -13.62 20.91
N ASP A 31 7.97 -12.95 22.05
CA ASP A 31 6.74 -12.65 22.76
C ASP A 31 6.00 -11.49 22.12
N ALA A 32 4.70 -11.67 21.86
CA ALA A 32 3.84 -10.63 21.32
C ALA A 32 3.77 -9.43 22.29
N LEU A 33 3.86 -8.21 21.76
CA LEU A 33 3.66 -7.01 22.56
C LEU A 33 2.19 -6.90 22.99
N PRO A 34 1.88 -6.90 24.28
CA PRO A 34 0.51 -6.71 24.73
C PRO A 34 0.02 -5.28 24.41
N PRO A 35 -1.32 -5.08 24.29
CA PRO A 35 -1.89 -3.77 24.24
C PRO A 35 -1.47 -2.92 25.45
N ALA A 36 -1.20 -1.64 25.22
CA ALA A 36 -0.71 -0.75 26.23
C ALA A 36 -1.82 -0.16 27.11
N ASP A 37 -1.63 -0.15 28.45
CA ASP A 37 -2.54 0.51 29.39
C ASP A 37 -2.18 2.01 29.49
N PRO A 38 -3.12 2.96 29.21
CA PRO A 38 -2.86 4.39 29.26
C PRO A 38 -2.29 4.91 30.57
N GLY A 39 -2.67 4.32 31.70
CA GLY A 39 -2.22 4.75 33.04
C GLY A 39 -0.78 4.41 33.35
N SER A 40 -0.26 3.33 32.80
CA SER A 40 1.06 2.75 33.11
C SER A 40 2.14 3.07 32.08
N VAL A 41 1.76 3.43 30.85
CA VAL A 41 2.70 3.64 29.75
C VAL A 41 3.32 5.03 29.76
N SER A 42 4.63 5.09 29.59
CA SER A 42 5.39 6.36 29.48
C SER A 42 6.61 6.16 28.57
N GLY A 43 7.16 7.25 28.07
CA GLY A 43 8.41 7.29 27.31
C GLY A 43 8.35 8.22 26.11
N ASP A 44 9.50 8.42 25.50
CA ASP A 44 9.66 9.20 24.28
C ASP A 44 9.87 8.24 23.11
N ILE A 45 9.08 8.41 22.04
CA ILE A 45 9.16 7.58 20.84
C ILE A 45 9.38 8.43 19.59
N THR A 46 10.09 7.87 18.64
CA THR A 46 10.26 8.42 17.29
C THR A 46 9.48 7.58 16.28
N VAL A 47 8.63 8.24 15.50
CA VAL A 47 7.85 7.65 14.41
C VAL A 47 8.45 8.09 13.09
N LEU A 48 8.96 7.14 12.29
CA LEU A 48 9.43 7.42 10.93
C LEU A 48 8.27 7.37 9.95
N THR A 49 8.22 8.33 9.02
CA THR A 49 7.17 8.40 8.00
C THR A 49 7.71 8.93 6.67
N ASN A 50 7.16 8.45 5.56
CA ASN A 50 7.40 9.00 4.23
C ASN A 50 6.56 10.27 3.94
N ARG A 51 5.61 10.60 4.82
CA ARG A 51 4.71 11.75 4.68
C ARG A 51 5.36 13.01 5.25
N THR A 52 6.45 13.45 4.61
CA THR A 52 7.17 14.69 4.96
C THR A 52 6.28 15.92 4.90
N ASP A 53 5.31 15.93 4.00
CA ASP A 53 4.26 16.94 3.87
C ASP A 53 3.44 17.08 5.17
N LEU A 54 2.96 15.97 5.73
CA LEU A 54 2.15 15.96 6.96
C LEU A 54 2.97 16.29 8.23
N VAL A 55 4.27 16.03 8.19
CA VAL A 55 5.18 16.48 9.26
C VAL A 55 5.37 18.00 9.19
N THR A 56 5.59 18.53 7.98
CA THR A 56 5.88 19.95 7.75
C THR A 56 4.67 20.85 7.98
N ASP A 57 3.46 20.40 7.58
CA ASP A 57 2.22 21.18 7.74
C ASP A 57 1.60 21.08 9.14
N GLY A 58 2.21 20.29 10.04
CA GLY A 58 1.78 20.11 11.42
C GLY A 58 0.63 19.11 11.61
N THR A 59 0.21 18.40 10.58
CA THR A 59 -0.85 17.37 10.70
C THR A 59 -0.42 16.22 11.60
N MET A 60 0.82 15.74 11.49
CA MET A 60 1.34 14.70 12.38
C MET A 60 1.38 15.18 13.84
N GLN A 61 1.74 16.46 14.08
CA GLN A 61 1.73 17.02 15.43
C GLN A 61 0.33 17.06 16.04
N LYS A 62 -0.71 17.36 15.26
CA LYS A 62 -2.10 17.30 15.73
C LYS A 62 -2.50 15.89 16.17
N TYR A 63 -2.06 14.85 15.47
CA TYR A 63 -2.26 13.46 15.93
C TYR A 63 -1.53 13.20 17.26
N ALA A 64 -0.29 13.65 17.42
CA ALA A 64 0.43 13.51 18.68
C ALA A 64 -0.28 14.23 19.85
N ASP A 65 -0.82 15.42 19.61
CA ASP A 65 -1.55 16.19 20.62
C ASP A 65 -2.86 15.49 21.04
N GLN A 66 -3.58 14.89 20.08
CA GLN A 66 -4.77 14.06 20.36
C GLN A 66 -4.40 12.79 21.14
N PHE A 67 -3.34 12.10 20.71
CA PHE A 67 -2.83 10.92 21.41
C PHE A 67 -2.44 11.21 22.85
N LYS A 68 -1.80 12.36 23.10
CA LYS A 68 -1.36 12.78 24.43
C LYS A 68 -2.50 12.99 25.41
N GLN A 69 -3.72 13.24 24.93
CA GLN A 69 -4.91 13.32 25.79
C GLN A 69 -5.26 11.94 26.39
N VAL A 70 -4.94 10.85 25.70
CA VAL A 70 -5.15 9.47 26.16
C VAL A 70 -3.93 8.92 26.88
N TYR A 71 -2.73 9.23 26.39
CA TYR A 71 -1.44 8.76 26.92
C TYR A 71 -0.55 9.94 27.35
N PRO A 72 -0.86 10.61 28.46
CA PRO A 72 -0.23 11.91 28.83
C PRO A 72 1.26 11.83 29.13
N LYS A 73 1.79 10.62 29.43
CA LYS A 73 3.19 10.37 29.77
C LYS A 73 4.03 9.91 28.57
N VAL A 74 3.44 9.83 27.38
CA VAL A 74 4.14 9.46 26.14
C VAL A 74 4.33 10.70 25.27
N ASN A 75 5.55 10.96 24.84
CA ASN A 75 5.84 11.98 23.84
C ASN A 75 6.16 11.33 22.50
N VAL A 76 5.59 11.87 21.43
CA VAL A 76 5.79 11.37 20.07
C VAL A 76 6.54 12.41 19.26
N LYS A 77 7.67 12.03 18.69
CA LYS A 77 8.42 12.81 17.70
C LYS A 77 8.27 12.16 16.33
N PHE A 78 8.04 12.97 15.31
CA PHE A 78 8.01 12.50 13.93
C PHE A 78 9.28 12.84 13.19
N GLU A 79 9.74 11.92 12.37
CA GLU A 79 10.82 12.13 11.42
C GLU A 79 10.33 11.77 10.02
N GLY A 80 10.22 12.81 9.16
CA GLY A 80 9.88 12.66 7.75
C GLY A 80 11.11 12.29 6.94
N VAL A 81 11.05 11.21 6.17
CA VAL A 81 12.15 10.72 5.35
C VAL A 81 11.74 10.72 3.88
N THR A 82 12.45 11.47 3.04
CA THR A 82 12.11 11.65 1.63
C THR A 82 12.45 10.42 0.80
N ASP A 83 13.68 9.90 0.88
CA ASP A 83 14.06 8.61 0.30
C ASP A 83 13.81 7.49 1.32
N TYR A 84 12.53 7.21 1.55
CA TYR A 84 12.12 6.30 2.62
C TYR A 84 12.67 4.88 2.43
N GLU A 85 12.55 4.34 1.21
CA GLU A 85 12.97 2.97 0.90
C GLU A 85 14.48 2.77 1.04
N GLY A 86 15.27 3.72 0.55
CA GLY A 86 16.73 3.65 0.60
C GLY A 86 17.26 3.92 2.01
N GLU A 87 16.87 5.05 2.59
CA GLU A 87 17.43 5.54 3.85
C GLU A 87 17.02 4.68 5.05
N VAL A 88 15.74 4.31 5.18
CA VAL A 88 15.28 3.49 6.31
C VAL A 88 15.88 2.09 6.26
N LYS A 89 16.01 1.50 5.07
CA LYS A 89 16.69 0.20 4.92
C LYS A 89 18.16 0.24 5.37
N ILE A 90 18.87 1.35 5.08
CA ILE A 90 20.23 1.54 5.57
C ILE A 90 20.27 1.63 7.08
N ARG A 91 19.37 2.42 7.70
CA ARG A 91 19.26 2.56 9.16
C ARG A 91 18.96 1.23 9.87
N MET A 92 18.23 0.32 9.22
CA MET A 92 17.94 -1.02 9.76
C MET A 92 19.18 -1.92 9.90
N ASN A 93 20.35 -1.54 9.34
CA ASN A 93 21.62 -2.20 9.66
C ASN A 93 22.15 -1.83 11.05
N THR A 94 21.50 -0.90 11.74
CA THR A 94 21.73 -0.53 13.14
C THR A 94 20.47 -0.79 13.94
N GLU A 95 20.50 -0.55 15.25
CA GLU A 95 19.28 -0.63 16.09
C GLU A 95 18.44 0.67 16.05
N ASN A 96 18.95 1.73 15.39
CA ASN A 96 18.40 3.08 15.44
C ASN A 96 17.62 3.43 14.16
N TYR A 97 16.44 2.82 13.99
CA TYR A 97 15.50 3.10 12.88
C TYR A 97 14.11 3.51 13.39
N GLY A 98 14.06 4.36 14.41
CA GLY A 98 12.83 4.81 15.07
C GLY A 98 12.22 3.74 15.98
N ASP A 99 11.14 4.08 16.67
CA ASP A 99 10.38 3.16 17.51
C ASP A 99 9.19 2.57 16.75
N VAL A 100 8.52 3.39 15.93
CA VAL A 100 7.47 2.99 14.98
C VAL A 100 7.87 3.45 13.59
N LEU A 101 7.66 2.60 12.59
CA LEU A 101 8.06 2.88 11.21
C LEU A 101 7.12 2.20 10.21
N LEU A 102 7.20 2.63 8.98
CA LEU A 102 6.63 1.93 7.83
C LEU A 102 7.63 0.88 7.35
N ILE A 103 7.23 -0.36 7.20
CA ILE A 103 8.12 -1.41 6.67
C ILE A 103 8.49 -1.07 5.22
N PRO A 104 9.78 -0.85 4.89
CA PRO A 104 10.18 -0.66 3.50
C PRO A 104 9.82 -1.87 2.64
N ASN A 105 9.27 -1.65 1.44
CA ASN A 105 8.85 -2.74 0.54
C ASN A 105 10.02 -3.61 0.06
N THR A 106 11.24 -3.12 0.21
CA THR A 106 12.48 -3.83 -0.15
C THR A 106 12.98 -4.79 0.94
N VAL A 107 12.33 -4.83 2.12
CA VAL A 107 12.66 -5.78 3.19
C VAL A 107 11.93 -7.10 2.94
N SER A 108 12.69 -8.19 2.93
CA SER A 108 12.09 -9.52 2.78
C SER A 108 11.19 -9.85 3.97
N THR A 109 10.05 -10.47 3.71
CA THR A 109 9.13 -10.91 4.77
C THR A 109 9.82 -11.88 5.74
N ASP A 110 10.72 -12.73 5.27
CA ASP A 110 11.48 -13.66 6.11
C ASP A 110 12.37 -12.96 7.15
N ASP A 111 12.75 -11.71 6.89
CA ASP A 111 13.58 -10.90 7.80
C ASP A 111 12.75 -10.13 8.85
N TYR A 112 11.42 -10.13 8.77
CA TYR A 112 10.57 -9.35 9.68
C TYR A 112 10.79 -9.68 11.15
N PRO A 113 10.94 -10.96 11.58
CA PRO A 113 11.21 -11.27 12.98
C PRO A 113 12.51 -10.69 13.53
N LYS A 114 13.47 -10.40 12.65
CA LYS A 114 14.75 -9.78 13.03
C LYS A 114 14.59 -8.29 13.34
N TYR A 115 13.74 -7.61 12.59
CA TYR A 115 13.66 -6.15 12.65
C TYR A 115 12.43 -5.65 13.42
N PHE A 116 11.36 -6.42 13.47
CA PHE A 116 10.09 -5.94 14.01
C PHE A 116 9.61 -6.80 15.17
N ALA A 117 8.97 -6.16 16.14
CA ALA A 117 8.32 -6.85 17.24
C ALA A 117 7.02 -7.51 16.77
N SER A 118 6.74 -8.72 17.25
CA SER A 118 5.47 -9.38 16.98
C SER A 118 4.31 -8.62 17.61
N LEU A 119 3.23 -8.41 16.83
CA LEU A 119 2.00 -7.76 17.28
C LEU A 119 0.99 -8.75 17.88
N GLY A 120 1.20 -10.06 17.66
CA GLY A 120 0.34 -11.12 18.12
C GLY A 120 0.27 -12.30 17.17
N SER A 121 -0.56 -13.29 17.51
CA SER A 121 -0.86 -14.40 16.62
C SER A 121 -1.59 -13.92 15.36
N ALA A 122 -1.41 -14.65 14.24
CA ALA A 122 -2.14 -14.33 13.03
C ALA A 122 -3.67 -14.35 13.25
N ALA A 123 -4.17 -15.30 14.06
CA ALA A 123 -5.58 -15.41 14.39
C ALA A 123 -6.10 -14.16 15.11
N ASP A 124 -5.42 -13.70 16.17
CA ASP A 124 -5.86 -12.56 16.99
C ASP A 124 -5.80 -11.25 16.22
N VAL A 125 -4.67 -10.99 15.51
CA VAL A 125 -4.48 -9.75 14.77
C VAL A 125 -5.42 -9.69 13.57
N SER A 126 -5.59 -10.79 12.82
CA SER A 126 -6.50 -10.85 11.67
C SER A 126 -7.98 -10.86 12.08
N ALA A 127 -8.33 -11.14 13.33
CA ALA A 127 -9.70 -10.93 13.80
C ALA A 127 -10.10 -9.46 13.79
N LYS A 128 -9.14 -8.55 14.03
CA LYS A 128 -9.35 -7.10 14.14
C LYS A 128 -9.02 -6.34 12.86
N TYR A 129 -7.96 -6.74 12.15
CA TYR A 129 -7.44 -6.03 10.99
C TYR A 129 -7.53 -6.84 9.71
N SER A 130 -7.73 -6.16 8.60
CA SER A 130 -7.58 -6.68 7.24
C SER A 130 -6.11 -6.55 6.77
N PHE A 131 -5.77 -7.18 5.65
CA PHE A 131 -4.46 -7.05 4.97
C PHE A 131 -3.26 -7.53 5.80
N THR A 132 -3.46 -8.44 6.73
CA THR A 132 -2.42 -8.91 7.64
C THR A 132 -1.46 -9.93 7.00
N ASP A 133 -1.86 -10.58 5.90
CA ASP A 133 -1.05 -11.62 5.24
C ASP A 133 0.29 -11.09 4.72
N LYS A 134 0.34 -9.83 4.30
CA LYS A 134 1.58 -9.17 3.84
C LYS A 134 2.67 -9.10 4.92
N ALA A 135 2.28 -9.06 6.19
CA ALA A 135 3.21 -8.95 7.32
C ALA A 135 3.23 -10.20 8.23
N LYS A 136 2.78 -11.32 7.67
CA LYS A 136 2.71 -12.61 8.38
C LYS A 136 3.99 -13.42 8.15
N VAL A 137 4.61 -13.87 9.24
CA VAL A 137 5.69 -14.85 9.21
C VAL A 137 5.33 -15.97 10.18
N ASN A 138 5.26 -17.20 9.69
CA ASN A 138 4.70 -18.35 10.41
C ASN A 138 3.29 -18.01 10.90
N ASP A 139 3.05 -18.06 12.21
CA ASP A 139 1.75 -17.74 12.82
C ASP A 139 1.76 -16.38 13.57
N LYS A 140 2.69 -15.49 13.24
CA LYS A 140 2.81 -14.16 13.88
C LYS A 140 2.70 -13.05 12.88
N ILE A 141 2.11 -11.92 13.30
CA ILE A 141 2.01 -10.68 12.50
C ILE A 141 3.02 -9.66 13.02
N TYR A 142 3.77 -9.04 12.12
CA TYR A 142 4.84 -8.08 12.42
C TYR A 142 4.53 -6.65 11.96
N GLY A 143 3.40 -6.44 11.29
CA GLY A 143 2.92 -5.13 10.87
C GLY A 143 1.46 -5.14 10.50
N VAL A 144 0.83 -3.97 10.53
CA VAL A 144 -0.56 -3.78 10.08
C VAL A 144 -0.58 -2.58 9.15
N ALA A 145 -1.34 -2.68 8.06
CA ALA A 145 -1.53 -1.56 7.15
C ALA A 145 -2.13 -0.37 7.89
N GLY A 146 -1.54 0.81 7.73
CA GLY A 146 -2.17 2.04 8.21
C GLY A 146 -3.44 2.33 7.44
N PHE A 147 -3.37 2.13 6.12
CA PHE A 147 -4.44 2.37 5.16
C PHE A 147 -4.41 1.31 4.07
N ALA A 148 -5.53 1.22 3.35
CA ALA A 148 -5.60 0.56 2.06
C ALA A 148 -6.25 1.48 1.04
N TYR A 149 -5.98 1.23 -0.23
CA TYR A 149 -6.50 2.01 -1.34
C TYR A 149 -7.14 1.08 -2.37
N VAL A 150 -8.12 1.63 -3.06
CA VAL A 150 -8.80 0.96 -4.17
C VAL A 150 -8.15 1.42 -5.46
N ASN A 151 -7.98 0.54 -6.45
CA ASN A 151 -7.47 0.90 -7.76
C ASN A 151 -8.61 1.20 -8.73
N GLY A 152 -8.43 2.25 -9.55
CA GLY A 152 -9.45 2.70 -10.48
C GLY A 152 -9.00 3.89 -11.32
N PHE A 153 -9.94 4.51 -12.02
CA PHE A 153 -9.71 5.73 -12.77
C PHE A 153 -10.20 6.95 -11.99
N VAL A 154 -9.29 7.88 -11.70
CA VAL A 154 -9.67 9.21 -11.26
C VAL A 154 -10.02 10.05 -12.48
N TYR A 155 -11.12 10.80 -12.44
CA TYR A 155 -11.61 11.55 -13.58
C TYR A 155 -12.28 12.88 -13.18
N ASN A 156 -12.36 13.79 -14.14
CA ASN A 156 -13.08 15.06 -13.98
C ASN A 156 -14.52 14.89 -14.45
N LYS A 157 -15.49 14.92 -13.53
CA LYS A 157 -16.92 14.72 -13.80
C LYS A 157 -17.52 15.73 -14.76
N ASP A 158 -17.07 16.99 -14.69
CA ASP A 158 -17.61 18.03 -15.57
C ASP A 158 -17.20 17.79 -17.03
N VAL A 159 -15.94 17.37 -17.25
CA VAL A 159 -15.46 17.03 -18.60
C VAL A 159 -16.23 15.82 -19.17
N TRP A 160 -16.42 14.79 -18.37
CA TRP A 160 -17.18 13.59 -18.77
C TRP A 160 -18.64 13.95 -19.09
N SER A 161 -19.28 14.77 -18.24
CA SER A 161 -20.64 15.25 -18.45
C SER A 161 -20.77 16.12 -19.72
N GLN A 162 -19.81 17.04 -19.97
CA GLN A 162 -19.77 17.84 -21.19
C GLN A 162 -19.66 16.97 -22.46
N ALA A 163 -18.98 15.84 -22.37
CA ALA A 163 -18.91 14.86 -23.44
C ALA A 163 -20.20 14.03 -23.61
N GLY A 164 -21.19 14.20 -22.71
CA GLY A 164 -22.44 13.46 -22.70
C GLY A 164 -22.33 12.08 -22.02
N VAL A 165 -21.24 11.82 -21.30
CA VAL A 165 -21.02 10.55 -20.58
C VAL A 165 -21.44 10.74 -19.12
N THR A 166 -22.51 10.06 -18.72
CA THR A 166 -23.11 10.20 -17.38
C THR A 166 -23.10 8.91 -16.58
N LYS A 167 -22.63 7.81 -17.17
CA LYS A 167 -22.51 6.49 -16.52
C LYS A 167 -21.11 5.96 -16.69
N TRP A 168 -20.70 5.11 -15.78
CA TRP A 168 -19.44 4.39 -15.92
C TRP A 168 -19.52 3.38 -17.08
N PRO A 169 -18.52 3.32 -17.96
CA PRO A 169 -18.43 2.30 -18.99
C PRO A 169 -18.29 0.91 -18.35
N THR A 170 -18.92 -0.09 -18.98
CA THR A 170 -18.97 -1.47 -18.49
C THR A 170 -18.00 -2.40 -19.21
N THR A 171 -17.43 -1.92 -20.32
CA THR A 171 -16.41 -2.64 -21.08
C THR A 171 -15.25 -1.73 -21.50
N PRO A 172 -14.06 -2.27 -21.80
CA PRO A 172 -12.93 -1.50 -22.32
C PRO A 172 -13.29 -0.73 -23.61
N GLU A 173 -14.12 -1.31 -24.48
CA GLU A 173 -14.56 -0.71 -25.74
C GLU A 173 -15.46 0.51 -25.48
N GLU A 174 -16.40 0.42 -24.53
CA GLU A 174 -17.20 1.57 -24.09
C GLU A 174 -16.32 2.68 -23.52
N PHE A 175 -15.31 2.34 -22.70
CA PHE A 175 -14.38 3.32 -22.16
C PHE A 175 -13.62 4.07 -23.27
N VAL A 176 -13.13 3.36 -24.28
CA VAL A 176 -12.46 3.97 -25.45
C VAL A 176 -13.43 4.87 -26.21
N ALA A 177 -14.69 4.46 -26.40
CA ALA A 177 -15.72 5.28 -27.04
C ALA A 177 -16.03 6.56 -26.25
N ASP A 178 -16.09 6.47 -24.93
CA ASP A 178 -16.28 7.62 -24.03
C ASP A 178 -15.10 8.61 -24.12
N LEU A 179 -13.87 8.11 -24.16
CA LEU A 179 -12.69 8.95 -24.37
C LEU A 179 -12.70 9.62 -25.77
N GLN A 180 -13.20 8.95 -26.79
CA GLN A 180 -13.41 9.54 -28.13
C GLN A 180 -14.45 10.67 -28.10
N ALA A 181 -15.55 10.48 -27.33
CA ALA A 181 -16.54 11.52 -27.11
C ALA A 181 -15.95 12.72 -26.39
N ILE A 182 -15.12 12.52 -25.38
CA ILE A 182 -14.39 13.58 -24.68
C ILE A 182 -13.51 14.36 -25.68
N LYS A 183 -12.70 13.65 -26.47
CA LYS A 183 -11.83 14.27 -27.47
C LYS A 183 -12.59 15.11 -28.49
N SER A 184 -13.75 14.65 -28.92
CA SER A 184 -14.53 15.31 -29.98
C SER A 184 -15.38 16.48 -29.47
N ARG A 185 -15.78 16.48 -28.20
CA ARG A 185 -16.76 17.44 -27.63
C ARG A 185 -16.17 18.40 -26.62
N THR A 186 -14.92 18.19 -26.20
CA THR A 186 -14.24 19.03 -25.23
C THR A 186 -12.85 19.44 -25.72
N GLN A 187 -12.18 20.32 -24.98
CA GLN A 187 -10.77 20.69 -25.23
C GLN A 187 -9.79 19.92 -24.31
N SER A 188 -10.30 18.94 -23.59
CA SER A 188 -9.52 18.19 -22.60
C SER A 188 -8.71 17.07 -23.27
N THR A 189 -7.54 16.76 -22.74
CA THR A 189 -6.84 15.51 -23.02
C THR A 189 -7.62 14.37 -22.38
N PRO A 190 -8.17 13.40 -23.16
CA PRO A 190 -9.08 12.40 -22.63
C PRO A 190 -8.46 11.50 -21.55
N TYR A 191 -7.23 11.06 -21.78
CA TYR A 191 -6.44 10.27 -20.87
C TYR A 191 -5.02 10.83 -20.73
N TYR A 192 -4.39 10.66 -19.57
CA TYR A 192 -3.02 11.13 -19.36
C TYR A 192 -2.16 10.00 -18.80
N THR A 193 -1.10 9.62 -19.53
CA THR A 193 -0.30 8.44 -19.23
C THR A 193 0.72 8.67 -18.12
N ASN A 194 1.18 9.91 -17.91
CA ASN A 194 2.32 10.24 -17.08
C ASN A 194 3.59 9.44 -17.48
N TYR A 195 3.79 9.25 -18.77
CA TYR A 195 4.85 8.41 -19.34
C TYR A 195 6.24 8.78 -18.83
N HIS A 196 6.58 10.09 -18.79
CA HIS A 196 7.92 10.56 -18.40
C HIS A 196 8.23 10.20 -16.93
N ASP A 197 7.27 10.34 -16.04
CA ASP A 197 7.44 9.98 -14.62
C ASP A 197 7.50 8.45 -14.42
N GLY A 198 6.93 7.68 -15.32
CA GLY A 198 7.00 6.22 -15.39
C GLY A 198 6.14 5.48 -14.36
N TRP A 199 6.22 5.84 -13.09
CA TRP A 199 5.51 5.12 -12.03
C TRP A 199 3.97 5.02 -12.23
N PRO A 200 3.26 5.98 -12.85
CA PRO A 200 1.83 5.78 -13.10
C PRO A 200 1.55 4.69 -14.13
N LEU A 201 2.48 4.43 -15.06
CA LEU A 201 2.39 3.26 -15.95
C LEU A 201 2.61 1.95 -15.17
N SER A 202 3.50 1.96 -14.17
CA SER A 202 3.69 0.81 -13.27
C SER A 202 2.39 0.46 -12.53
N SER A 203 1.57 1.46 -12.17
CA SER A 203 0.30 1.29 -11.47
C SER A 203 -0.72 0.44 -12.25
N TRP A 204 -0.57 0.30 -13.58
CA TRP A 204 -1.43 -0.57 -14.38
C TRP A 204 -1.28 -2.06 -14.02
N SER A 205 -0.22 -2.47 -13.32
CA SER A 205 -0.14 -3.82 -12.75
C SER A 205 -1.30 -4.13 -11.80
N SER A 206 -1.90 -3.11 -11.19
CA SER A 206 -3.01 -3.25 -10.26
C SER A 206 -4.38 -3.58 -10.89
N VAL A 207 -4.44 -3.76 -12.22
CA VAL A 207 -5.63 -4.33 -12.91
C VAL A 207 -5.85 -5.80 -12.56
N VAL A 208 -4.78 -6.49 -12.10
CA VAL A 208 -4.84 -7.89 -11.66
C VAL A 208 -5.87 -8.04 -10.55
N GLY A 209 -6.82 -8.93 -10.74
CA GLY A 209 -7.96 -9.14 -9.86
C GLY A 209 -9.16 -8.23 -10.13
N SER A 210 -8.93 -6.99 -10.59
CA SER A 210 -10.03 -6.08 -10.94
C SER A 210 -10.74 -6.50 -12.22
N VAL A 211 -10.01 -7.08 -13.16
CA VAL A 211 -10.55 -7.57 -14.46
C VAL A 211 -11.25 -8.91 -14.29
N SER A 212 -10.62 -9.88 -13.63
CA SER A 212 -11.15 -11.24 -13.46
C SER A 212 -12.12 -11.39 -12.30
N CYS A 213 -12.18 -10.43 -11.38
CA CYS A 213 -12.95 -10.53 -10.15
C CYS A 213 -12.53 -11.71 -9.23
N ASP A 214 -11.26 -12.12 -9.33
CA ASP A 214 -10.74 -13.30 -8.63
C ASP A 214 -9.72 -12.91 -7.56
N PRO A 215 -9.96 -13.22 -6.27
CA PRO A 215 -9.00 -12.95 -5.20
C PRO A 215 -7.70 -13.75 -5.32
N LYS A 216 -7.65 -14.80 -6.15
CA LYS A 216 -6.43 -15.57 -6.44
C LYS A 216 -5.72 -15.15 -7.73
N ALA A 217 -6.14 -14.04 -8.35
CA ALA A 217 -5.54 -13.57 -9.61
C ALA A 217 -4.03 -13.37 -9.51
N ASN A 218 -3.55 -12.85 -8.38
CA ASN A 218 -2.12 -12.67 -8.13
C ASN A 218 -1.36 -14.03 -8.08
N ASP A 219 -1.91 -15.01 -7.38
CA ASP A 219 -1.29 -16.34 -7.31
C ASP A 219 -1.25 -17.02 -8.68
N ARG A 220 -2.27 -16.80 -9.52
CA ARG A 220 -2.30 -17.37 -10.87
C ARG A 220 -1.20 -16.85 -11.79
N LEU A 221 -0.70 -15.63 -11.59
CA LEU A 221 0.45 -15.13 -12.36
C LEU A 221 1.68 -16.04 -12.22
N ALA A 222 1.83 -16.76 -11.10
CA ALA A 222 2.94 -17.70 -10.91
C ALA A 222 2.79 -19.02 -11.68
N THR A 223 1.62 -19.31 -12.25
CA THR A 223 1.29 -20.62 -12.86
C THR A 223 0.68 -20.52 -14.27
N THR A 224 0.32 -19.32 -14.70
CA THR A 224 -0.32 -19.08 -16.02
C THR A 224 0.46 -18.04 -16.82
N ASP A 225 0.10 -17.89 -18.08
CA ASP A 225 0.60 -16.80 -18.92
C ASP A 225 -0.20 -15.53 -18.67
N PRO A 226 0.42 -14.47 -18.11
CA PRO A 226 -0.28 -13.20 -17.78
C PRO A 226 -0.76 -12.42 -19.01
N TRP A 227 -0.23 -12.69 -20.20
CA TRP A 227 -0.62 -12.04 -21.47
C TRP A 227 -1.41 -12.96 -22.40
N ALA A 228 -1.86 -14.11 -21.92
CA ALA A 228 -2.85 -14.92 -22.65
C ALA A 228 -4.15 -14.13 -22.85
N ALA A 229 -4.89 -14.49 -23.92
CA ALA A 229 -6.16 -13.83 -24.23
C ALA A 229 -7.13 -13.87 -23.04
N GLY A 230 -7.61 -12.69 -22.62
CA GLY A 230 -8.54 -12.53 -21.50
C GLY A 230 -7.90 -12.52 -20.11
N ALA A 231 -6.58 -12.68 -20.00
CA ALA A 231 -5.88 -12.50 -18.75
C ALA A 231 -5.92 -11.02 -18.30
N ASP A 232 -5.80 -10.80 -17.00
CA ASP A 232 -5.96 -9.45 -16.39
C ASP A 232 -4.95 -8.45 -16.96
N LEU A 233 -3.64 -8.82 -17.01
CA LEU A 233 -2.61 -7.94 -17.57
C LEU A 233 -2.80 -7.72 -19.05
N ALA A 234 -3.12 -8.79 -19.83
CA ALA A 234 -3.41 -8.64 -21.26
C ALA A 234 -4.56 -7.65 -21.50
N THR A 235 -5.63 -7.72 -20.71
CA THR A 235 -6.80 -6.83 -20.84
C THR A 235 -6.44 -5.38 -20.50
N GLY A 236 -5.71 -5.16 -19.42
CA GLY A 236 -5.26 -3.81 -19.03
C GLY A 236 -4.29 -3.21 -20.03
N ASP A 237 -3.27 -3.96 -20.43
CA ASP A 237 -2.24 -3.50 -21.38
C ASP A 237 -2.83 -3.29 -22.80
N GLN A 238 -3.84 -4.08 -23.21
CA GLN A 238 -4.61 -3.84 -24.43
C GLN A 238 -5.36 -2.50 -24.35
N LEU A 239 -6.05 -2.22 -23.25
CA LEU A 239 -6.78 -0.96 -23.08
C LEU A 239 -5.81 0.24 -23.14
N LEU A 240 -4.65 0.17 -22.46
CA LEU A 240 -3.62 1.21 -22.55
C LEU A 240 -3.14 1.43 -23.99
N TYR A 241 -2.87 0.34 -24.71
CA TYR A 241 -2.48 0.42 -26.13
C TYR A 241 -3.57 1.09 -26.98
N ASP A 242 -4.83 0.69 -26.81
CA ASP A 242 -5.96 1.22 -27.60
C ASP A 242 -6.19 2.71 -27.32
N ILE A 243 -6.07 3.16 -26.08
CA ILE A 243 -6.13 4.59 -25.72
C ILE A 243 -5.08 5.37 -26.52
N VAL A 244 -3.84 4.95 -26.51
CA VAL A 244 -2.73 5.66 -27.17
C VAL A 244 -2.83 5.54 -28.69
N LYS A 245 -3.13 4.35 -29.22
CA LYS A 245 -3.28 4.08 -30.66
C LYS A 245 -4.36 4.95 -31.30
N ASN A 246 -5.47 5.20 -30.59
CA ASN A 246 -6.55 6.07 -31.02
C ASN A 246 -6.26 7.56 -30.76
N LYS A 247 -5.02 7.90 -30.30
CA LYS A 247 -4.62 9.27 -30.00
C LYS A 247 -5.52 9.94 -28.94
N LEU A 248 -5.91 9.18 -27.92
CA LEU A 248 -6.77 9.63 -26.82
C LEU A 248 -5.96 10.05 -25.58
N SER A 249 -4.63 9.99 -25.68
CA SER A 249 -3.73 10.48 -24.64
C SER A 249 -3.07 11.80 -25.04
N GLU A 250 -2.24 12.34 -24.18
CA GLU A 250 -1.39 13.51 -24.45
C GLU A 250 -0.58 13.34 -25.75
N ALA A 251 -0.36 14.44 -26.46
CA ALA A 251 0.32 14.41 -27.75
C ALA A 251 1.81 14.05 -27.63
N ASP A 252 2.48 14.56 -26.60
CA ASP A 252 3.86 14.25 -26.29
C ASP A 252 3.99 13.66 -24.86
N PRO A 253 4.01 12.33 -24.75
CA PRO A 253 4.11 11.66 -23.44
C PRO A 253 5.48 11.84 -22.77
N THR A 254 6.54 12.23 -23.51
CA THR A 254 7.88 12.40 -22.96
C THR A 254 8.04 13.69 -22.12
N THR A 255 7.07 14.59 -22.19
CA THR A 255 7.03 15.87 -21.45
C THR A 255 6.02 15.85 -20.28
N THR A 256 5.44 14.70 -19.97
CA THR A 256 4.47 14.59 -18.87
C THR A 256 5.13 14.90 -17.52
N ASN A 257 4.34 15.47 -16.61
CA ASN A 257 4.75 15.79 -15.26
C ASN A 257 3.64 15.45 -14.27
N TRP A 258 3.94 14.63 -13.29
CA TRP A 258 2.99 14.19 -12.28
C TRP A 258 2.43 15.37 -11.47
N GLU A 259 3.29 16.29 -11.00
CA GLU A 259 2.84 17.38 -10.15
C GLU A 259 1.88 18.32 -10.90
N ASP A 260 2.16 18.60 -12.18
CA ASP A 260 1.31 19.42 -13.03
C ASP A 260 -0.02 18.72 -13.38
N SER A 261 -0.01 17.39 -13.49
CA SER A 261 -1.20 16.61 -13.84
C SER A 261 -2.31 16.73 -12.80
N LYS A 262 -1.99 16.96 -11.52
CA LYS A 262 -2.96 17.15 -10.44
C LYS A 262 -3.84 18.39 -10.71
N GLY A 263 -3.19 19.53 -10.98
CA GLY A 263 -3.89 20.77 -11.34
C GLY A 263 -4.61 20.67 -12.68
N ALA A 264 -4.01 19.98 -13.65
CA ALA A 264 -4.60 19.80 -14.97
C ALA A 264 -5.89 18.96 -14.91
N LEU A 265 -5.94 17.89 -14.11
CA LEU A 265 -7.15 17.11 -13.90
C LEU A 265 -8.18 17.91 -13.08
N GLY A 266 -7.75 18.60 -12.01
CA GLY A 266 -8.61 19.45 -11.20
C GLY A 266 -9.30 20.56 -11.97
N THR A 267 -8.67 21.10 -13.01
CA THR A 267 -9.21 22.17 -13.87
C THR A 267 -9.88 21.66 -15.15
N GLY A 268 -9.88 20.36 -15.40
CA GLY A 268 -10.48 19.76 -16.60
C GLY A 268 -9.63 19.82 -17.86
N LYS A 269 -8.35 20.18 -17.77
CA LYS A 269 -7.42 20.08 -18.92
C LYS A 269 -7.11 18.61 -19.25
N ILE A 270 -7.12 17.73 -18.24
CA ILE A 270 -7.03 16.29 -18.34
C ILE A 270 -8.36 15.72 -17.85
N ALA A 271 -8.89 14.71 -18.54
CA ALA A 271 -10.15 14.10 -18.17
C ALA A 271 -9.99 12.90 -17.26
N THR A 272 -8.95 12.07 -17.43
CA THR A 272 -8.88 10.75 -16.78
C THR A 272 -7.44 10.26 -16.60
N MET A 273 -7.16 9.57 -15.48
CA MET A 273 -5.91 8.83 -15.20
C MET A 273 -6.21 7.55 -14.41
N TRP A 274 -5.43 6.48 -14.63
CA TRP A 274 -5.45 5.26 -13.80
C TRP A 274 -4.55 5.43 -12.58
N LEU A 275 -5.11 5.43 -11.37
CA LEU A 275 -4.38 5.64 -10.11
C LEU A 275 -5.11 4.95 -8.95
N GLY A 276 -4.46 4.82 -7.80
CA GLY A 276 -5.12 4.44 -6.56
C GLY A 276 -6.03 5.57 -6.00
N SER A 277 -7.01 5.20 -5.17
CA SER A 277 -7.97 6.15 -4.58
C SER A 277 -7.33 7.23 -3.68
N TRP A 278 -6.08 7.05 -3.25
CA TRP A 278 -5.28 8.08 -2.59
C TRP A 278 -5.12 9.36 -3.44
N SER A 279 -5.21 9.25 -4.76
CA SER A 279 -5.11 10.39 -5.67
C SER A 279 -6.31 11.34 -5.59
N ILE A 280 -7.46 10.86 -5.13
CA ILE A 280 -8.71 11.66 -5.07
C ILE A 280 -8.48 12.94 -4.28
N VAL A 281 -7.95 12.82 -3.06
CA VAL A 281 -7.71 13.99 -2.17
C VAL A 281 -6.72 14.96 -2.80
N GLN A 282 -5.64 14.45 -3.40
CA GLN A 282 -4.64 15.30 -4.05
C GLN A 282 -5.22 16.10 -5.23
N MET A 283 -6.10 15.47 -6.03
CA MET A 283 -6.78 16.13 -7.13
C MET A 283 -7.84 17.11 -6.64
N GLN A 284 -8.56 16.79 -5.57
CA GLN A 284 -9.51 17.69 -4.92
C GLN A 284 -8.83 18.95 -4.38
N ASP A 285 -7.69 18.79 -3.71
CA ASP A 285 -6.89 19.90 -3.20
C ASP A 285 -6.34 20.78 -4.34
N ALA A 286 -5.88 20.15 -5.42
CA ALA A 286 -5.42 20.87 -6.59
C ALA A 286 -6.55 21.64 -7.29
N ALA A 287 -7.75 21.06 -7.40
CA ALA A 287 -8.95 21.74 -7.91
C ALA A 287 -9.30 22.95 -7.03
N LYS A 288 -9.34 22.77 -5.71
CA LYS A 288 -9.61 23.84 -4.74
C LYS A 288 -8.59 24.97 -4.82
N LYS A 289 -7.30 24.65 -4.90
CA LYS A 289 -6.21 25.65 -5.09
C LYS A 289 -6.37 26.45 -6.39
N ALA A 290 -6.93 25.82 -7.43
CA ALA A 290 -7.24 26.46 -8.72
C ALA A 290 -8.61 27.18 -8.72
N GLY A 291 -9.29 27.33 -7.59
CA GLY A 291 -10.60 27.98 -7.48
C GLY A 291 -11.75 27.17 -8.08
N LYS A 292 -11.61 25.86 -8.23
CA LYS A 292 -12.65 24.94 -8.72
C LYS A 292 -13.32 24.20 -7.57
N ASP A 293 -14.53 23.69 -7.79
CA ASP A 293 -15.20 22.81 -6.85
C ASP A 293 -14.43 21.49 -6.75
N PRO A 294 -13.93 21.05 -5.59
CA PRO A 294 -13.26 19.77 -5.42
C PRO A 294 -14.18 18.57 -5.75
N ASN A 295 -15.51 18.75 -5.70
CA ASN A 295 -16.46 17.70 -6.05
C ASN A 295 -16.48 17.34 -7.53
N VAL A 296 -15.80 18.08 -8.40
CA VAL A 296 -15.61 17.71 -9.82
C VAL A 296 -14.79 16.42 -9.97
N ILE A 297 -14.03 16.07 -8.94
CA ILE A 297 -13.22 14.84 -8.96
C ILE A 297 -14.11 13.64 -8.70
N GLY A 298 -14.16 12.75 -9.69
CA GLY A 298 -14.81 11.45 -9.62
C GLY A 298 -13.81 10.30 -9.57
N TYR A 299 -14.31 9.12 -9.25
CA TYR A 299 -13.52 7.89 -9.24
C TYR A 299 -14.39 6.72 -9.72
N MET A 300 -13.86 5.86 -10.60
CA MET A 300 -14.59 4.74 -11.17
C MET A 300 -13.72 3.48 -11.26
N PRO A 301 -14.34 2.28 -11.20
CA PRO A 301 -13.62 1.01 -11.32
C PRO A 301 -13.07 0.79 -12.73
N PHE A 302 -12.25 -0.24 -12.92
CA PHE A 302 -11.86 -0.72 -14.25
C PHE A 302 -13.12 -1.07 -15.04
N PRO A 303 -13.23 -0.69 -16.34
CA PRO A 303 -14.43 -0.88 -17.16
C PRO A 303 -14.58 -2.34 -17.60
N LYS A 304 -14.83 -3.20 -16.64
CA LYS A 304 -15.10 -4.61 -16.85
C LYS A 304 -16.04 -5.12 -15.77
N GLN A 305 -17.10 -5.79 -16.18
CA GLN A 305 -18.01 -6.47 -15.27
C GLN A 305 -17.86 -7.98 -15.38
N VAL A 306 -17.96 -8.64 -14.24
CA VAL A 306 -18.09 -10.09 -14.13
C VAL A 306 -19.42 -10.36 -13.40
N ASP A 307 -20.29 -11.15 -14.01
CA ASP A 307 -21.65 -11.41 -13.51
C ASP A 307 -22.44 -10.11 -13.21
N GLY A 308 -22.29 -9.09 -14.08
CA GLY A 308 -22.98 -7.80 -13.97
C GLY A 308 -22.46 -6.90 -12.86
N LYS A 309 -21.31 -7.19 -12.26
CA LYS A 309 -20.70 -6.38 -11.19
C LYS A 309 -19.28 -5.95 -11.54
N PHE A 310 -18.96 -4.73 -11.21
CA PHE A 310 -17.58 -4.28 -11.19
C PHE A 310 -16.83 -4.91 -10.03
N CYS A 311 -15.53 -5.10 -10.21
CA CYS A 311 -14.61 -5.49 -9.16
C CYS A 311 -13.47 -4.49 -9.05
N SER A 312 -13.00 -4.27 -7.83
CA SER A 312 -11.87 -3.38 -7.59
C SER A 312 -10.99 -3.96 -6.48
N VAL A 313 -9.70 -4.01 -6.73
CA VAL A 313 -8.75 -4.52 -5.76
C VAL A 313 -8.53 -3.46 -4.68
N VAL A 314 -8.65 -3.87 -3.43
CA VAL A 314 -8.21 -3.12 -2.27
C VAL A 314 -6.82 -3.60 -1.90
N ALA A 315 -5.84 -2.73 -1.98
CA ALA A 315 -4.46 -3.05 -1.66
C ALA A 315 -3.97 -2.24 -0.46
N PRO A 316 -3.29 -2.88 0.49
CA PRO A 316 -2.69 -2.16 1.61
C PRO A 316 -1.58 -1.24 1.12
N ASP A 317 -1.47 -0.09 1.75
CA ASP A 317 -0.30 0.77 1.67
C ASP A 317 0.83 0.16 2.52
N TYR A 318 1.72 0.99 3.03
CA TYR A 318 2.76 0.54 3.94
C TYR A 318 2.20 -0.13 5.20
N GLN A 319 2.89 -1.17 5.66
CA GLN A 319 2.64 -1.78 6.97
C GLN A 319 3.37 -0.96 8.04
N TYR A 320 2.63 -0.49 9.05
CA TYR A 320 3.24 0.06 10.26
C TYR A 320 3.77 -1.08 11.12
N ALA A 321 4.96 -0.91 11.65
CA ALA A 321 5.61 -1.89 12.54
C ALA A 321 6.29 -1.20 13.71
N ILE A 322 6.62 -1.99 14.72
CA ILE A 322 7.36 -1.57 15.91
C ILE A 322 8.77 -2.14 15.83
N ASN A 323 9.78 -1.29 15.97
CA ASN A 323 11.17 -1.70 15.99
C ASN A 323 11.43 -2.70 17.12
N SER A 324 11.98 -3.90 16.78
CA SER A 324 12.31 -4.93 17.76
C SER A 324 13.37 -4.47 18.79
N HIS A 325 14.19 -3.49 18.45
CA HIS A 325 15.22 -2.91 19.31
C HIS A 325 14.77 -1.67 20.08
N SER A 326 13.52 -1.20 19.88
CA SER A 326 12.98 -0.07 20.66
C SER A 326 13.07 -0.34 22.16
N LYS A 327 13.53 0.65 22.91
CA LYS A 327 13.56 0.62 24.39
C LYS A 327 12.22 1.04 25.00
N ASN A 328 11.32 1.62 24.16
CA ASN A 328 10.02 2.13 24.55
C ASN A 328 8.87 1.36 23.88
N LYS A 329 9.00 0.02 23.75
CA LYS A 329 8.04 -0.82 22.99
C LYS A 329 6.59 -0.65 23.46
N ALA A 330 6.33 -0.48 24.75
CA ALA A 330 4.98 -0.28 25.26
C ALA A 330 4.39 1.07 24.78
N ALA A 331 5.19 2.15 24.77
CA ALA A 331 4.79 3.44 24.24
C ALA A 331 4.61 3.40 22.70
N ALA A 332 5.49 2.70 21.99
CA ALA A 332 5.38 2.45 20.55
C ALA A 332 4.12 1.68 20.23
N ARG A 333 3.76 0.64 21.02
CA ARG A 333 2.52 -0.12 20.87
C ARG A 333 1.29 0.74 21.14
N ALA A 334 1.33 1.60 22.16
CA ALA A 334 0.24 2.53 22.46
C ALA A 334 -0.04 3.47 21.28
N TRP A 335 1.01 4.07 20.72
CA TRP A 335 0.89 4.93 19.54
C TRP A 335 0.36 4.15 18.34
N PHE A 336 0.93 3.00 18.04
CA PHE A 336 0.54 2.15 16.93
C PHE A 336 -0.96 1.81 16.97
N ASP A 337 -1.44 1.27 18.09
CA ASP A 337 -2.85 0.90 18.26
C ASP A 337 -3.76 2.12 18.18
N TRP A 338 -3.39 3.23 18.82
CA TRP A 338 -4.19 4.45 18.81
C TRP A 338 -4.24 5.08 17.41
N PHE A 339 -3.10 5.12 16.70
CA PHE A 339 -3.04 5.74 15.38
C PHE A 339 -3.90 4.99 14.36
N ILE A 340 -3.86 3.67 14.36
CA ILE A 340 -4.64 2.86 13.43
C ILE A 340 -6.13 2.85 13.82
N ASP A 341 -6.45 2.76 15.10
CA ASP A 341 -7.81 2.50 15.58
C ASP A 341 -8.64 3.77 15.85
N LYS A 342 -8.00 4.88 16.23
CA LYS A 342 -8.65 6.01 16.88
C LYS A 342 -8.34 7.38 16.30
N SER A 343 -7.30 7.50 15.46
CA SER A 343 -6.85 8.80 14.95
C SER A 343 -7.73 9.40 13.85
N ASP A 344 -8.71 8.65 13.33
CA ASP A 344 -9.46 8.99 12.11
C ASP A 344 -8.57 9.25 10.87
N SER A 345 -7.27 8.88 10.93
CA SER A 345 -6.33 9.15 9.84
C SER A 345 -6.76 8.52 8.51
N ALA A 346 -7.33 7.32 8.52
CA ALA A 346 -7.87 6.70 7.32
C ALA A 346 -8.99 7.56 6.68
N LYS A 347 -9.93 8.05 7.49
CA LYS A 347 -11.03 8.92 7.04
C LYS A 347 -10.51 10.25 6.49
N VAL A 348 -9.56 10.89 7.18
CA VAL A 348 -8.95 12.16 6.73
C VAL A 348 -8.27 12.00 5.38
N ASN A 349 -7.57 10.87 5.17
CA ASN A 349 -6.90 10.57 3.91
C ASN A 349 -7.82 9.94 2.85
N GLN A 350 -9.14 9.85 3.09
CA GLN A 350 -10.11 9.21 2.19
C GLN A 350 -9.64 7.79 1.79
N ALA A 351 -9.01 7.09 2.73
CA ALA A 351 -8.44 5.76 2.57
C ALA A 351 -9.35 4.69 3.22
N VAL A 352 -9.25 3.46 2.75
CA VAL A 352 -9.89 2.32 3.38
C VAL A 352 -9.16 1.99 4.68
N SER A 353 -9.87 1.93 5.79
CA SER A 353 -9.29 1.55 7.07
C SER A 353 -8.90 0.07 7.07
N ALA A 354 -7.77 -0.25 7.69
CA ALA A 354 -7.42 -1.64 7.95
C ALA A 354 -8.27 -2.26 9.08
N VAL A 355 -8.95 -1.46 9.89
CA VAL A 355 -9.83 -1.95 10.95
C VAL A 355 -11.08 -2.57 10.33
N LYS A 356 -11.33 -3.84 10.58
CA LYS A 356 -12.51 -4.56 10.07
C LYS A 356 -13.82 -3.91 10.54
N GLY A 357 -14.78 -3.79 9.62
CA GLY A 357 -16.07 -3.17 9.90
C GLY A 357 -16.06 -1.64 9.90
N ALA A 358 -14.92 -0.99 9.69
CA ALA A 358 -14.88 0.45 9.49
C ALA A 358 -15.65 0.86 8.22
N PRO A 359 -16.34 2.02 8.22
CA PRO A 359 -17.05 2.49 7.03
C PRO A 359 -16.09 2.82 5.89
N MET A 360 -16.56 2.63 4.66
CA MET A 360 -15.84 3.08 3.48
C MET A 360 -15.72 4.61 3.47
N PRO A 361 -14.60 5.15 2.94
CA PRO A 361 -14.43 6.60 2.85
C PRO A 361 -15.48 7.23 1.91
N PRO A 362 -15.94 8.47 2.19
CA PRO A 362 -16.97 9.13 1.37
C PRO A 362 -16.62 9.21 -0.13
N ALA A 363 -15.35 9.34 -0.48
CA ALA A 363 -14.90 9.35 -1.88
C ALA A 363 -15.18 8.05 -2.63
N LEU A 364 -15.34 6.92 -1.91
CA LEU A 364 -15.67 5.62 -2.47
C LEU A 364 -17.15 5.23 -2.28
N GLN A 365 -17.99 6.14 -1.75
CA GLN A 365 -19.44 5.90 -1.63
C GLN A 365 -20.06 5.51 -2.98
N PRO A 366 -19.72 6.14 -4.14
CA PRO A 366 -20.25 5.72 -5.42
C PRO A 366 -19.94 4.26 -5.79
N PHE A 367 -18.81 3.71 -5.33
CA PHE A 367 -18.48 2.28 -5.52
C PHE A 367 -19.43 1.39 -4.72
N THR A 368 -19.69 1.76 -3.46
CA THR A 368 -20.63 1.03 -2.59
C THR A 368 -22.05 1.07 -3.17
N ASP A 369 -22.50 2.24 -3.63
CA ASP A 369 -23.84 2.45 -4.21
C ASP A 369 -24.03 1.67 -5.51
N ALA A 370 -22.96 1.54 -6.32
CA ALA A 370 -22.94 0.75 -7.54
C ALA A 370 -22.75 -0.76 -7.30
N GLY A 371 -22.58 -1.19 -6.04
CA GLY A 371 -22.38 -2.60 -5.69
C GLY A 371 -21.05 -3.17 -6.19
N VAL A 372 -20.01 -2.34 -6.31
CA VAL A 372 -18.66 -2.80 -6.68
C VAL A 372 -18.18 -3.81 -5.65
N LYS A 373 -17.69 -4.96 -6.11
CA LYS A 373 -17.10 -5.98 -5.26
C LYS A 373 -15.65 -5.62 -4.96
N PHE A 374 -15.34 -5.40 -3.70
CA PHE A 374 -13.96 -5.18 -3.25
C PHE A 374 -13.25 -6.52 -3.07
N ILE A 375 -12.02 -6.60 -3.56
CA ILE A 375 -11.21 -7.82 -3.58
C ILE A 375 -9.88 -7.55 -2.90
N GLU A 376 -9.55 -8.38 -1.93
CA GLU A 376 -8.20 -8.50 -1.38
C GLU A 376 -7.50 -9.66 -2.10
N LEU A 377 -6.33 -9.40 -2.68
CA LEU A 377 -5.57 -10.42 -3.41
C LEU A 377 -4.79 -11.32 -2.45
N SER A 378 -4.86 -12.62 -2.70
CA SER A 378 -4.00 -13.61 -2.06
C SER A 378 -2.52 -13.28 -2.31
N GLN A 379 -1.70 -13.51 -1.29
CA GLN A 379 -0.24 -13.37 -1.32
C GLN A 379 0.48 -14.72 -1.18
N ALA A 380 -0.24 -15.84 -1.34
CA ALA A 380 0.30 -17.18 -1.13
C ALA A 380 1.51 -17.48 -2.04
N GLU A 381 1.46 -17.03 -3.28
CA GLU A 381 2.52 -17.23 -4.27
C GLU A 381 3.44 -15.99 -4.45
N ALA A 382 3.32 -14.96 -3.63
CA ALA A 382 4.07 -13.72 -3.78
C ALA A 382 5.61 -13.91 -3.82
N PRO A 383 6.24 -14.77 -3.00
CA PRO A 383 7.68 -15.04 -3.08
C PRO A 383 8.08 -15.68 -4.43
N LYS A 384 7.29 -16.62 -4.91
CA LYS A 384 7.51 -17.27 -6.21
C LYS A 384 7.32 -16.30 -7.36
N LEU A 385 6.27 -15.48 -7.30
CA LEU A 385 5.98 -14.43 -8.29
C LEU A 385 7.16 -13.45 -8.41
N THR A 386 7.73 -13.00 -7.29
CA THR A 386 8.91 -12.13 -7.28
C THR A 386 10.11 -12.77 -7.96
N LYS A 387 10.34 -14.07 -7.72
CA LYS A 387 11.42 -14.81 -8.39
C LYS A 387 11.21 -14.91 -9.90
N ILE A 388 9.97 -15.18 -10.33
CA ILE A 388 9.61 -15.26 -11.75
C ILE A 388 9.80 -13.89 -12.43
N ASP A 389 9.32 -12.80 -11.81
CA ASP A 389 9.45 -11.46 -12.37
C ASP A 389 10.92 -11.06 -12.53
N ASN A 390 11.76 -11.36 -11.53
CA ASN A 390 13.20 -11.13 -11.61
C ASN A 390 13.89 -11.99 -12.68
N ALA A 391 13.58 -13.29 -12.77
CA ALA A 391 14.19 -14.20 -13.71
C ALA A 391 13.76 -13.94 -15.17
N SER A 392 12.53 -13.49 -15.37
CA SER A 392 12.00 -13.10 -16.68
C SER A 392 12.48 -11.73 -17.15
N GLU A 393 12.99 -10.89 -16.24
CA GLU A 393 13.32 -9.48 -16.49
C GLU A 393 12.16 -8.67 -17.10
N VAL A 394 10.92 -9.10 -16.86
CA VAL A 394 9.73 -8.37 -17.38
C VAL A 394 9.48 -7.12 -16.56
N GLY A 395 9.50 -7.22 -15.23
CA GLY A 395 9.23 -6.11 -14.33
C GLY A 395 7.77 -5.68 -14.38
N ILE A 396 6.83 -6.57 -13.99
CA ILE A 396 5.38 -6.28 -14.08
C ILE A 396 4.96 -5.02 -13.31
N SER A 397 5.69 -4.67 -12.26
CA SER A 397 5.49 -3.45 -11.46
C SER A 397 6.47 -2.32 -11.81
N LYS A 398 7.15 -2.42 -12.96
CA LYS A 398 8.03 -1.36 -13.50
C LYS A 398 7.37 -0.71 -14.72
N PRO A 399 7.80 0.50 -15.12
CA PRO A 399 7.20 1.19 -16.26
C PRO A 399 7.64 0.64 -17.62
N ASP A 400 8.81 0.00 -17.72
CA ASP A 400 9.58 -0.21 -18.93
C ASP A 400 8.79 -0.85 -20.07
N TYR A 401 8.14 -2.00 -19.85
CA TYR A 401 7.42 -2.64 -20.94
C TYR A 401 6.14 -1.89 -21.33
N ARG A 402 5.53 -1.15 -20.36
CA ARG A 402 4.36 -0.31 -20.67
C ARG A 402 4.74 0.96 -21.39
N GLN A 403 5.92 1.53 -21.12
CA GLN A 403 6.49 2.60 -21.96
C GLN A 403 6.70 2.09 -23.37
N LYS A 404 7.19 0.85 -23.56
CA LYS A 404 7.30 0.22 -24.88
C LYS A 404 5.92 0.03 -25.54
N ILE A 405 4.87 -0.33 -24.79
CA ILE A 405 3.49 -0.40 -25.31
C ILE A 405 3.04 0.99 -25.81
N VAL A 406 3.24 2.04 -25.02
CA VAL A 406 2.90 3.43 -25.40
C VAL A 406 3.69 3.86 -26.64
N ASP A 407 5.00 3.60 -26.68
CA ASP A 407 5.85 3.96 -27.83
C ASP A 407 5.43 3.22 -29.10
N THR A 408 5.12 1.95 -29.02
CA THR A 408 4.64 1.17 -30.16
C THR A 408 3.26 1.65 -30.63
N ALA A 409 2.36 1.96 -29.70
CA ALA A 409 1.01 2.44 -30.02
C ALA A 409 1.03 3.78 -30.74
N ARG A 410 1.92 4.71 -30.35
CA ARG A 410 2.08 6.03 -31.01
C ARG A 410 2.99 6.00 -32.26
N GLY A 411 3.60 4.86 -32.57
CA GLY A 411 4.50 4.70 -33.71
C GLY A 411 5.93 5.21 -33.50
N ALA A 412 6.36 5.43 -32.24
CA ALA A 412 7.71 5.81 -31.90
C ALA A 412 8.66 4.60 -31.76
N ALA A 413 8.12 3.41 -31.56
CA ALA A 413 8.84 2.13 -31.59
C ALA A 413 8.25 1.19 -32.66
N PRO A 414 9.08 0.35 -33.30
CA PRO A 414 8.60 -0.62 -34.27
C PRO A 414 7.84 -1.78 -33.61
N GLY A 415 7.01 -2.48 -34.40
CA GLY A 415 6.25 -3.66 -33.97
C GLY A 415 4.78 -3.39 -33.72
N ASP A 416 4.16 -4.31 -33.01
CA ASP A 416 2.76 -4.25 -32.61
C ASP A 416 2.57 -4.85 -31.20
N LEU A 417 1.37 -4.70 -30.65
CA LEU A 417 1.05 -5.23 -29.32
C LEU A 417 1.15 -6.76 -29.25
N LYS A 418 0.78 -7.45 -30.33
CA LYS A 418 0.86 -8.92 -30.41
C LYS A 418 2.31 -9.38 -30.25
N GLY A 419 3.25 -8.70 -30.92
CA GLY A 419 4.68 -9.00 -30.79
C GLY A 419 5.19 -8.76 -29.38
N ILE A 420 4.75 -7.67 -28.73
CA ILE A 420 5.07 -7.38 -27.33
C ILE A 420 4.56 -8.50 -26.43
N PHE A 421 3.27 -8.87 -26.53
CA PHE A 421 2.70 -9.93 -25.71
C PHE A 421 3.40 -11.29 -25.93
N THR A 422 3.73 -11.62 -27.17
CA THR A 422 4.49 -12.85 -27.50
C THR A 422 5.83 -12.89 -26.78
N ASP A 423 6.59 -11.77 -26.75
CA ASP A 423 7.87 -11.67 -26.05
C ASP A 423 7.70 -11.78 -24.53
N LEU A 424 6.73 -11.04 -23.97
CA LEU A 424 6.46 -11.06 -22.53
C LEU A 424 6.01 -12.45 -22.06
N SER A 425 5.06 -13.08 -22.75
CA SER A 425 4.58 -14.44 -22.48
C SER A 425 5.71 -15.46 -22.52
N LYS A 426 6.58 -15.39 -23.54
CA LYS A 426 7.72 -16.29 -23.67
C LYS A 426 8.65 -16.16 -22.47
N ARG A 427 9.14 -14.94 -22.18
CA ARG A 427 10.07 -14.70 -21.08
C ARG A 427 9.49 -15.12 -19.72
N TRP A 428 8.21 -14.78 -19.48
CA TRP A 428 7.53 -15.14 -18.25
C TRP A 428 7.37 -16.65 -18.06
N THR A 429 6.85 -17.32 -19.08
CA THR A 429 6.59 -18.76 -19.01
C THR A 429 7.88 -19.60 -18.96
N GLU A 430 8.97 -19.14 -19.61
CA GLU A 430 10.29 -19.77 -19.48
C GLU A 430 10.84 -19.59 -18.04
N ALA A 431 10.77 -18.41 -17.48
CA ALA A 431 11.18 -18.16 -16.10
C ALA A 431 10.34 -18.98 -15.08
N ALA A 432 9.02 -19.06 -15.28
CA ALA A 432 8.15 -19.81 -14.38
C ALA A 432 8.47 -21.32 -14.33
N LYS A 433 9.07 -21.89 -15.39
CA LYS A 433 9.53 -23.31 -15.44
C LYS A 433 10.81 -23.51 -14.63
N THR A 434 11.63 -22.50 -14.47
CA THR A 434 12.94 -22.58 -13.79
C THR A 434 12.87 -22.21 -12.31
N VAL A 435 11.82 -21.51 -11.90
CA VAL A 435 11.61 -21.09 -10.50
C VAL A 435 10.78 -22.15 -9.77
N SER A 436 11.38 -22.75 -8.78
CA SER A 436 10.75 -23.70 -7.85
C SER A 436 10.18 -23.00 -6.61
#